data_8142576e5d062f9fbc6f1aebc70329f4
#
_entry.id   8142576e5d062f9fbc6f1aebc70329f4
#
_cell.length_a   1.000
_cell.length_b   1.000
_cell.length_c   1.000
_cell.angle_alpha   90.00
_cell.angle_beta   90.00
_cell.angle_gamma   90.00
#
_symmetry.space_group_name_H-M   'P 1'
#
loop_
_entity.id
_entity.type
_entity.pdbx_description
1 polymer ?
#
loop_
_entity_poly.entity_id
_entity_poly.type
_entity_poly.pdbx_seq_one_letter_code
_entity_poly.pdbx_strand_id
1 'polypeptide(L)'
;MSDRASDSVLFVVMDTVRKDHLSCYGYDRETTPGLERFAEEAAVFEEAVAPAPWTLPVHASMFTGLYPGDHGATQENPYLEDATTLAESLSATHTSACYSSNAWITPYTHLTDGFGSQDNFFEVMPGDFLSGPLARAWKTMNDNERLRRVADWLVSAGNAVHERLASGGGADSKTPAVIDRTIEFIDRTEDPYFSFVNLMDAHLPYHPPDEHREAFAPGVDSTAVCQNSKEYNCGAREIGDAEWDAIGGLYDAEISHVDAQLDRLFEWMRANGEWEDTLVIVCADHGELHGEHDLYGHEFGVYDPIVNVPLLVKHPALDAGRYENQVELIDLYHTVLDHADVEGEGVPLDPARSLLGERFRDEPKAFVEYYRPVVELNQLEGKASDAGIDLPTNSRFYSRMRAARRPAGKYIHNERIADEAYRLDADPGETENVLEADDSVIEELETALREFAADRGAWTAVEDDAVLSGMGDDAKERLEDLGYIE
;
A
#
# COMPACT_ATOMS: atom_id res chain seq x y z
N MET A 1 -26.42 -6.36 -31.74
CA MET A 1 -25.74 -6.02 -30.50
C MET A 1 -24.98 -7.27 -30.16
N SER A 2 -23.64 -7.20 -30.26
CA SER A 2 -22.71 -8.31 -30.06
C SER A 2 -22.77 -8.73 -28.59
N ASP A 3 -22.91 -10.04 -28.33
CA ASP A 3 -22.58 -10.65 -27.02
C ASP A 3 -21.08 -10.40 -26.74
N ARG A 4 -20.72 -9.22 -26.28
CA ARG A 4 -19.46 -8.98 -25.60
C ARG A 4 -19.70 -9.38 -24.15
N ALA A 5 -19.29 -10.59 -23.76
CA ALA A 5 -18.85 -10.78 -22.41
C ALA A 5 -17.63 -9.85 -22.26
N SER A 6 -17.77 -8.80 -21.49
CA SER A 6 -16.65 -7.87 -21.26
C SER A 6 -15.75 -8.51 -20.20
N ASP A 7 -14.54 -8.89 -20.60
CA ASP A 7 -13.52 -9.38 -19.68
C ASP A 7 -12.73 -8.21 -19.06
N SER A 8 -13.34 -7.00 -19.02
CA SER A 8 -12.70 -5.78 -18.51
C SER A 8 -12.52 -5.81 -17.00
N VAL A 9 -11.41 -5.22 -16.53
CA VAL A 9 -11.04 -5.15 -15.12
C VAL A 9 -10.75 -3.71 -14.70
N LEU A 10 -11.42 -3.27 -13.64
CA LEU A 10 -11.06 -2.08 -12.87
C LEU A 10 -10.52 -2.53 -11.52
N PHE A 11 -9.23 -2.29 -11.28
CA PHE A 11 -8.55 -2.64 -10.04
C PHE A 11 -8.13 -1.36 -9.32
N VAL A 12 -8.80 -1.04 -8.20
CA VAL A 12 -8.56 0.16 -7.40
C VAL A 12 -7.90 -0.21 -6.08
N VAL A 13 -6.82 0.48 -5.76
CA VAL A 13 -6.13 0.42 -4.47
C VAL A 13 -6.25 1.78 -3.78
N MET A 14 -6.78 1.78 -2.57
CA MET A 14 -6.82 2.90 -1.64
C MET A 14 -5.61 2.77 -0.71
N ASP A 15 -4.53 3.46 -1.01
CA ASP A 15 -3.24 3.36 -0.30
C ASP A 15 -3.40 3.70 1.20
N THR A 16 -2.84 2.88 2.08
CA THR A 16 -2.87 3.02 3.54
C THR A 16 -4.26 3.05 4.20
N VAL A 17 -5.33 2.63 3.52
CA VAL A 17 -6.68 2.70 4.10
C VAL A 17 -6.96 1.54 5.04
N ARG A 18 -7.21 1.88 6.32
CA ARG A 18 -7.61 0.93 7.36
C ARG A 18 -9.06 0.47 7.18
N LYS A 19 -9.29 -0.82 7.32
CA LYS A 19 -10.63 -1.42 7.27
C LYS A 19 -11.55 -0.87 8.36
N ASP A 20 -11.04 -0.73 9.58
CA ASP A 20 -11.80 -0.30 10.76
C ASP A 20 -12.13 1.22 10.78
N HIS A 21 -11.69 1.99 9.77
CA HIS A 21 -12.10 3.37 9.52
C HIS A 21 -13.14 3.51 8.39
N LEU A 22 -13.64 2.39 7.84
CA LEU A 22 -14.64 2.41 6.78
C LEU A 22 -16.04 2.13 7.32
N SER A 23 -17.01 3.03 7.08
CA SER A 23 -18.39 2.84 7.51
C SER A 23 -19.04 1.60 6.86
N CYS A 24 -18.65 1.23 5.64
CA CYS A 24 -19.07 -0.01 5.00
C CYS A 24 -18.58 -1.28 5.73
N TYR A 25 -17.59 -1.19 6.62
CA TYR A 25 -17.16 -2.24 7.54
C TYR A 25 -17.64 -2.05 8.98
N GLY A 26 -18.50 -1.06 9.24
CA GLY A 26 -19.15 -0.84 10.52
C GLY A 26 -18.49 0.21 11.41
N TYR A 27 -17.62 1.03 10.87
CA TYR A 27 -17.11 2.21 11.57
C TYR A 27 -18.24 3.18 11.91
N ASP A 28 -18.23 3.74 13.12
CA ASP A 28 -19.32 4.58 13.63
C ASP A 28 -19.47 5.94 12.90
N ARG A 29 -18.42 6.40 12.20
CA ARG A 29 -18.46 7.63 11.40
C ARG A 29 -18.74 7.27 9.94
N GLU A 30 -19.58 8.06 9.28
CA GLU A 30 -20.01 7.85 7.88
C GLU A 30 -18.91 8.29 6.90
N THR A 31 -17.78 7.56 6.88
CA THR A 31 -16.60 7.88 6.07
C THR A 31 -16.73 7.43 4.61
N THR A 32 -17.50 6.37 4.35
CA THR A 32 -17.53 5.71 3.03
C THR A 32 -18.94 5.41 2.51
N PRO A 33 -19.83 6.43 2.39
CA PRO A 33 -21.20 6.20 1.87
C PRO A 33 -21.23 5.75 0.40
N GLY A 34 -20.19 6.03 -0.40
CA GLY A 34 -20.03 5.53 -1.75
C GLY A 34 -19.75 4.03 -1.79
N LEU A 35 -18.79 3.59 -0.96
CA LEU A 35 -18.48 2.17 -0.82
C LEU A 35 -19.58 1.37 -0.12
N GLU A 36 -20.42 1.99 0.73
CA GLU A 36 -21.63 1.34 1.22
C GLU A 36 -22.58 0.98 0.09
N ARG A 37 -22.82 1.90 -0.85
CA ARG A 37 -23.62 1.62 -2.05
C ARG A 37 -22.97 0.56 -2.94
N PHE A 38 -21.67 0.60 -3.09
CA PHE A 38 -20.91 -0.41 -3.83
C PHE A 38 -21.03 -1.80 -3.19
N ALA A 39 -20.98 -1.88 -1.86
CA ALA A 39 -21.11 -3.11 -1.09
C ALA A 39 -22.49 -3.80 -1.25
N GLU A 40 -23.55 -3.06 -1.64
CA GLU A 40 -24.84 -3.65 -1.97
C GLU A 40 -24.80 -4.55 -3.21
N GLU A 41 -23.81 -4.35 -4.08
CA GLU A 41 -23.61 -5.08 -5.35
C GLU A 41 -22.33 -5.93 -5.36
N ALA A 42 -21.56 -5.95 -4.28
CA ALA A 42 -20.24 -6.57 -4.20
C ALA A 42 -20.13 -7.64 -3.09
N ALA A 43 -19.21 -8.57 -3.28
CA ALA A 43 -18.68 -9.42 -2.20
C ALA A 43 -17.76 -8.57 -1.31
N VAL A 44 -18.05 -8.50 -0.01
CA VAL A 44 -17.27 -7.78 1.00
C VAL A 44 -16.52 -8.79 1.84
N PHE A 45 -15.20 -8.82 1.75
CA PHE A 45 -14.36 -9.77 2.47
C PHE A 45 -13.97 -9.19 3.84
N GLU A 46 -14.32 -9.91 4.92
CA GLU A 46 -14.01 -9.48 6.29
C GLU A 46 -12.54 -9.73 6.65
N GLU A 47 -11.90 -10.69 6.01
CA GLU A 47 -10.58 -11.18 6.35
C GLU A 47 -9.66 -11.21 5.13
N ALA A 48 -9.36 -10.02 4.56
CA ALA A 48 -8.39 -9.88 3.48
C ALA A 48 -7.02 -9.46 4.04
N VAL A 49 -5.98 -10.20 3.71
CA VAL A 49 -4.65 -10.02 4.31
C VAL A 49 -3.63 -9.57 3.27
N ALA A 50 -2.95 -8.46 3.54
CA ALA A 50 -1.82 -7.98 2.78
C ALA A 50 -0.57 -8.83 3.06
N PRO A 51 0.22 -9.20 2.03
CA PRO A 51 1.42 -10.02 2.20
C PRO A 51 2.62 -9.26 2.79
N ALA A 52 2.51 -7.94 2.94
CA ALA A 52 3.51 -7.06 3.53
C ALA A 52 2.84 -5.80 4.10
N PRO A 53 3.51 -5.02 4.97
CA PRO A 53 2.93 -3.83 5.59
C PRO A 53 3.17 -2.53 4.81
N TRP A 54 3.60 -2.55 3.55
CA TRP A 54 3.89 -1.34 2.78
C TRP A 54 3.82 -1.56 1.26
N THR A 55 3.74 -0.48 0.50
CA THR A 55 3.30 -0.40 -0.90
C THR A 55 4.06 -1.31 -1.87
N LEU A 56 5.39 -1.17 -2.00
CA LEU A 56 6.16 -1.85 -3.07
C LEU A 56 5.99 -3.37 -3.05
N PRO A 57 6.24 -4.09 -1.93
CA PRO A 57 6.11 -5.54 -1.92
C PRO A 57 4.66 -6.02 -2.07
N VAL A 58 3.67 -5.25 -1.57
CA VAL A 58 2.26 -5.63 -1.75
C VAL A 58 1.85 -5.52 -3.21
N HIS A 59 2.19 -4.42 -3.89
CA HIS A 59 1.88 -4.27 -5.31
C HIS A 59 2.63 -5.28 -6.17
N ALA A 60 3.91 -5.57 -5.87
CA ALA A 60 4.63 -6.65 -6.54
C ALA A 60 3.93 -8.00 -6.36
N SER A 61 3.42 -8.29 -5.15
CA SER A 61 2.67 -9.52 -4.89
C SER A 61 1.34 -9.57 -5.66
N MET A 62 0.57 -8.49 -5.68
CA MET A 62 -0.68 -8.39 -6.44
C MET A 62 -0.46 -8.50 -7.96
N PHE A 63 0.68 -8.05 -8.46
CA PHE A 63 0.99 -8.09 -9.89
C PHE A 63 1.66 -9.37 -10.35
N THR A 64 2.20 -10.19 -9.45
CA THR A 64 2.95 -11.40 -9.81
C THR A 64 2.38 -12.70 -9.26
N GLY A 65 1.49 -12.63 -8.26
CA GLY A 65 1.03 -13.83 -7.55
C GLY A 65 2.08 -14.46 -6.62
N LEU A 66 3.18 -13.74 -6.33
CA LEU A 66 4.30 -14.20 -5.50
C LEU A 66 4.32 -13.50 -4.14
N TYR A 67 4.90 -14.14 -3.13
CA TYR A 67 5.20 -13.49 -1.86
C TYR A 67 6.45 -12.61 -1.94
N PRO A 68 6.61 -11.63 -1.02
CA PRO A 68 7.78 -10.73 -1.00
C PRO A 68 9.13 -11.44 -1.04
N GLY A 69 9.27 -12.56 -0.35
CA GLY A 69 10.50 -13.37 -0.37
C GLY A 69 10.77 -14.08 -1.70
N ASP A 70 9.74 -14.29 -2.52
CA ASP A 70 9.86 -14.96 -3.82
C ASP A 70 10.11 -13.97 -4.96
N HIS A 71 9.44 -12.80 -4.98
CA HIS A 71 9.65 -11.78 -6.03
C HIS A 71 10.81 -10.81 -5.71
N GLY A 72 11.24 -10.72 -4.46
CA GLY A 72 12.42 -9.97 -4.04
C GLY A 72 12.32 -8.44 -4.05
N ALA A 73 11.18 -7.87 -4.48
CA ALA A 73 10.98 -6.42 -4.48
C ALA A 73 10.78 -5.90 -3.05
N THR A 74 11.80 -5.23 -2.53
CA THR A 74 11.88 -4.65 -1.17
C THR A 74 12.65 -3.34 -1.22
N GLN A 75 12.80 -2.61 -0.11
CA GLN A 75 13.66 -1.43 -0.12
C GLN A 75 15.16 -1.75 -0.24
N GLU A 76 15.58 -2.95 0.13
CA GLU A 76 16.96 -3.41 -0.10
C GLU A 76 17.21 -3.70 -1.58
N ASN A 77 16.14 -4.01 -2.34
CA ASN A 77 16.11 -4.22 -3.78
C ASN A 77 14.82 -3.58 -4.33
N PRO A 78 14.79 -2.24 -4.58
CA PRO A 78 13.56 -1.49 -4.80
C PRO A 78 12.98 -1.64 -6.21
N TYR A 79 13.12 -2.80 -6.82
CA TYR A 79 12.58 -3.10 -8.14
C TYR A 79 12.23 -4.58 -8.29
N LEU A 80 11.24 -4.83 -9.14
CA LEU A 80 10.82 -6.17 -9.52
C LEU A 80 11.74 -6.68 -10.62
N GLU A 81 12.50 -7.74 -10.33
CA GLU A 81 13.34 -8.43 -11.31
C GLU A 81 12.83 -9.85 -11.53
N ASP A 82 13.04 -10.36 -12.73
CA ASP A 82 12.80 -11.76 -13.10
C ASP A 82 11.37 -12.29 -12.83
N ALA A 83 10.37 -11.40 -12.71
CA ALA A 83 8.97 -11.79 -12.52
C ALA A 83 8.08 -11.10 -13.56
N THR A 84 7.19 -11.86 -14.17
CA THR A 84 6.22 -11.36 -15.15
C THR A 84 5.02 -10.76 -14.43
N THR A 85 4.65 -9.55 -14.80
CA THR A 85 3.51 -8.85 -14.19
C THR A 85 2.18 -9.32 -14.76
N LEU A 86 1.11 -9.04 -14.02
CA LEU A 86 -0.27 -9.23 -14.46
C LEU A 86 -0.55 -8.45 -15.78
N ALA A 87 -0.05 -7.22 -15.89
CA ALA A 87 -0.22 -6.42 -17.10
C ALA A 87 0.51 -7.03 -18.32
N GLU A 88 1.68 -7.62 -18.12
CA GLU A 88 2.37 -8.37 -19.19
C GLU A 88 1.57 -9.60 -19.61
N SER A 89 1.06 -10.38 -18.63
CA SER A 89 0.22 -11.57 -18.91
C SER A 89 -1.06 -11.22 -19.67
N LEU A 90 -1.64 -10.06 -19.44
CA LEU A 90 -2.86 -9.57 -20.09
C LEU A 90 -2.60 -8.84 -21.43
N SER A 91 -1.35 -8.55 -21.77
CA SER A 91 -0.98 -7.65 -22.87
C SER A 91 -1.47 -8.10 -24.26
N ALA A 92 -1.71 -9.41 -24.46
CA ALA A 92 -2.20 -9.95 -25.71
C ALA A 92 -3.73 -9.80 -25.90
N THR A 93 -4.49 -9.60 -24.82
CA THR A 93 -5.96 -9.63 -24.80
C THR A 93 -6.58 -8.32 -24.33
N HIS A 94 -5.87 -7.51 -23.54
CA HIS A 94 -6.39 -6.30 -22.90
C HIS A 94 -5.56 -5.07 -23.26
N THR A 95 -6.24 -3.95 -23.45
CA THR A 95 -5.61 -2.63 -23.40
C THR A 95 -5.48 -2.22 -21.94
N SER A 96 -4.25 -1.93 -21.49
CA SER A 96 -3.98 -1.71 -20.06
C SER A 96 -3.52 -0.31 -19.72
N ALA A 97 -3.92 0.18 -18.53
CA ALA A 97 -3.49 1.45 -18.00
C ALA A 97 -3.17 1.34 -16.50
N CYS A 98 -2.13 2.08 -16.06
CA CYS A 98 -1.76 2.24 -14.65
C CYS A 98 -1.72 3.74 -14.32
N TYR A 99 -2.59 4.16 -13.38
CA TYR A 99 -2.66 5.54 -12.92
C TYR A 99 -2.48 5.60 -11.40
N SER A 100 -1.43 6.29 -10.96
CA SER A 100 -1.02 6.34 -9.56
C SER A 100 -0.41 7.69 -9.22
N SER A 101 -0.46 8.08 -7.96
CA SER A 101 0.36 9.14 -7.39
C SER A 101 1.41 8.63 -6.39
N ASN A 102 1.62 7.31 -6.33
CA ASN A 102 2.60 6.67 -5.45
C ASN A 102 3.97 6.60 -6.14
N ALA A 103 5.01 7.04 -5.44
CA ALA A 103 6.38 7.06 -5.95
C ALA A 103 6.99 5.66 -6.19
N TRP A 104 6.45 4.61 -5.58
CA TRP A 104 6.88 3.23 -5.80
C TRP A 104 6.24 2.56 -7.01
N ILE A 105 5.11 3.09 -7.54
CA ILE A 105 4.41 2.51 -8.71
C ILE A 105 4.87 3.22 -9.96
N THR A 106 6.04 2.88 -10.45
CA THR A 106 6.74 3.57 -11.54
C THR A 106 7.46 2.58 -12.45
N PRO A 107 7.89 3.02 -13.65
CA PRO A 107 8.79 2.24 -14.49
C PRO A 107 10.14 1.89 -13.85
N TYR A 108 10.59 2.68 -12.86
CA TYR A 108 11.87 2.44 -12.18
C TYR A 108 11.83 1.20 -11.30
N THR A 109 10.69 0.95 -10.67
CA THR A 109 10.47 -0.24 -9.84
C THR A 109 10.06 -1.47 -10.65
N HIS A 110 9.88 -1.33 -11.95
CA HIS A 110 9.33 -2.34 -12.86
C HIS A 110 7.90 -2.81 -12.52
N LEU A 111 7.21 -2.16 -11.58
CA LEU A 111 5.81 -2.47 -11.25
C LEU A 111 4.85 -2.10 -12.38
N THR A 112 5.23 -1.17 -13.25
CA THR A 112 4.39 -0.75 -14.37
C THR A 112 4.77 -1.41 -15.71
N ASP A 113 5.63 -2.42 -15.69
CA ASP A 113 5.98 -3.18 -16.88
C ASP A 113 4.73 -3.90 -17.41
N GLY A 114 4.56 -3.88 -18.73
CA GLY A 114 3.39 -4.44 -19.42
C GLY A 114 2.20 -3.51 -19.59
N PHE A 115 2.10 -2.41 -18.82
CA PHE A 115 1.03 -1.43 -19.02
C PHE A 115 1.24 -0.61 -20.31
N GLY A 116 0.20 -0.59 -21.16
CA GLY A 116 0.21 0.15 -22.42
C GLY A 116 0.11 1.67 -22.27
N SER A 117 -0.54 2.12 -21.20
CA SER A 117 -0.65 3.54 -20.80
C SER A 117 -0.32 3.66 -19.31
N GLN A 118 0.45 4.68 -18.96
CA GLN A 118 0.75 4.95 -17.57
C GLN A 118 0.92 6.44 -17.33
N ASP A 119 0.45 6.90 -16.18
CA ASP A 119 0.64 8.28 -15.71
C ASP A 119 0.88 8.22 -14.20
N ASN A 120 2.04 8.71 -13.78
CA ASN A 120 2.34 8.84 -12.37
C ASN A 120 2.26 10.31 -11.99
N PHE A 121 1.24 10.65 -11.20
CA PHE A 121 0.94 12.00 -10.74
C PHE A 121 1.88 12.47 -9.60
N PHE A 122 2.82 11.63 -9.20
CA PHE A 122 3.88 11.99 -8.27
C PHE A 122 4.96 12.79 -9.02
N GLU A 123 4.84 14.10 -9.03
CA GLU A 123 5.82 15.00 -9.61
C GLU A 123 6.70 15.61 -8.52
N VAL A 124 7.94 15.13 -8.40
CA VAL A 124 8.99 15.83 -7.60
C VAL A 124 9.47 17.09 -8.31
N MET A 125 9.40 17.14 -9.66
CA MET A 125 9.67 18.32 -10.49
C MET A 125 8.92 18.19 -11.83
N PRO A 126 8.51 19.31 -12.49
CA PRO A 126 7.90 19.26 -13.81
C PRO A 126 8.80 18.53 -14.81
N GLY A 127 8.25 17.55 -15.54
CA GLY A 127 8.99 16.67 -16.44
C GLY A 127 9.83 17.36 -17.53
N ASP A 128 9.54 18.63 -17.84
CA ASP A 128 10.36 19.47 -18.74
C ASP A 128 11.70 19.94 -18.10
N PHE A 129 11.88 19.81 -16.79
CA PHE A 129 13.11 20.21 -16.11
C PHE A 129 14.23 19.17 -16.26
N LEU A 130 13.86 17.89 -16.38
CA LEU A 130 14.79 16.77 -16.52
C LEU A 130 15.16 16.43 -17.99
N SER A 131 14.43 16.99 -18.97
CA SER A 131 14.71 16.79 -20.40
C SER A 131 15.22 18.07 -21.06
N GLY A 132 16.52 18.33 -21.10
CA GLY A 132 17.04 19.45 -21.85
C GLY A 132 18.39 20.01 -21.38
N PRO A 133 18.76 21.24 -21.81
CA PRO A 133 20.02 21.90 -21.42
C PRO A 133 20.14 22.11 -19.90
N LEU A 134 19.03 22.23 -19.18
CA LEU A 134 18.97 22.42 -17.73
C LEU A 134 19.31 21.15 -16.95
N ALA A 135 18.88 19.96 -17.42
CA ALA A 135 19.27 18.68 -16.83
C ALA A 135 20.79 18.43 -16.93
N ARG A 136 21.39 18.84 -18.06
CA ARG A 136 22.84 18.77 -18.23
C ARG A 136 23.58 19.77 -17.36
N ALA A 137 23.02 20.95 -17.14
CA ALA A 137 23.59 21.93 -16.23
C ALA A 137 23.47 21.48 -14.76
N TRP A 138 22.34 20.85 -14.38
CA TRP A 138 22.09 20.25 -13.06
C TRP A 138 23.08 19.10 -12.78
N LYS A 139 23.24 18.16 -13.72
CA LYS A 139 24.24 17.08 -13.62
C LYS A 139 25.66 17.64 -13.44
N THR A 140 26.01 18.70 -14.19
CA THR A 140 27.32 19.37 -14.06
C THR A 140 27.49 20.13 -12.73
N MET A 141 26.40 20.59 -12.13
CA MET A 141 26.41 21.22 -10.78
C MET A 141 26.54 20.16 -9.70
N ASN A 142 25.89 19.01 -9.83
CA ASN A 142 25.96 17.91 -8.87
C ASN A 142 27.33 17.21 -8.85
N ASP A 143 28.02 17.15 -10.02
CA ASP A 143 29.39 16.62 -10.14
C ASP A 143 30.46 17.53 -9.53
N ASN A 144 30.10 18.72 -9.01
CA ASN A 144 31.05 19.68 -8.47
C ASN A 144 30.76 19.97 -7.00
N GLU A 145 31.59 19.45 -6.07
CA GLU A 145 31.43 19.57 -4.61
C GLU A 145 31.14 20.98 -4.07
N ARG A 146 31.57 22.05 -4.77
CA ARG A 146 31.30 23.44 -4.37
C ARG A 146 29.93 23.95 -4.85
N LEU A 147 29.41 23.38 -5.93
CA LEU A 147 28.12 23.74 -6.51
C LEU A 147 27.02 22.82 -5.94
N ARG A 148 27.37 21.66 -5.45
CA ARG A 148 26.45 20.72 -4.77
C ARG A 148 25.73 21.38 -3.59
N ARG A 149 26.42 22.14 -2.74
CA ARG A 149 25.79 22.88 -1.64
C ARG A 149 24.77 23.94 -2.11
N VAL A 150 24.94 24.47 -3.32
CA VAL A 150 23.98 25.42 -3.92
C VAL A 150 22.79 24.64 -4.49
N ALA A 151 23.03 23.46 -5.05
CA ALA A 151 21.98 22.55 -5.49
C ALA A 151 21.15 22.06 -4.31
N ASP A 152 21.79 21.57 -3.22
CA ASP A 152 21.16 21.17 -1.97
C ASP A 152 20.32 22.30 -1.35
N TRP A 153 20.84 23.53 -1.35
CA TRP A 153 20.07 24.69 -0.89
C TRP A 153 18.88 25.00 -1.81
N LEU A 154 19.01 24.84 -3.12
CA LEU A 154 17.91 25.06 -4.08
C LEU A 154 16.85 23.97 -3.95
N VAL A 155 17.22 22.71 -3.70
CA VAL A 155 16.30 21.61 -3.40
C VAL A 155 15.58 21.85 -2.08
N SER A 156 16.33 22.17 -1.01
CA SER A 156 15.75 22.49 0.30
C SER A 156 14.85 23.73 0.25
N ALA A 157 15.21 24.74 -0.53
CA ALA A 157 14.37 25.93 -0.75
C ALA A 157 13.16 25.60 -1.65
N GLY A 158 13.32 24.71 -2.63
CA GLY A 158 12.24 24.17 -3.48
C GLY A 158 11.25 23.39 -2.64
N ASN A 159 11.72 22.46 -1.83
CA ASN A 159 10.90 21.67 -0.91
C ASN A 159 10.19 22.55 0.12
N ALA A 160 10.87 23.54 0.72
CA ALA A 160 10.24 24.50 1.64
C ALA A 160 9.24 25.44 0.94
N VAL A 161 9.41 25.73 -0.35
CA VAL A 161 8.43 26.47 -1.15
C VAL A 161 7.28 25.56 -1.56
N HIS A 162 7.54 24.30 -1.90
CA HIS A 162 6.53 23.29 -2.17
C HIS A 162 5.68 23.02 -0.91
N GLU A 163 6.31 22.81 0.23
CA GLU A 163 5.67 22.66 1.54
C GLU A 163 4.82 23.89 1.94
N ARG A 164 5.29 25.12 1.60
CA ARG A 164 4.53 26.36 1.80
C ARG A 164 3.42 26.57 0.77
N LEU A 165 3.54 26.07 -0.43
CA LEU A 165 2.50 26.12 -1.45
C LEU A 165 1.46 25.02 -1.20
N ALA A 166 1.87 23.85 -0.76
CA ALA A 166 0.98 22.79 -0.27
C ALA A 166 0.23 23.21 1.01
N SER A 167 0.89 23.93 1.94
CA SER A 167 0.23 24.54 3.12
C SER A 167 -0.59 25.79 2.80
N GLY A 168 -0.63 26.25 1.57
CA GLY A 168 -1.37 27.42 1.09
C GLY A 168 -2.79 27.14 0.63
N GLY A 169 -3.65 26.52 1.46
CA GLY A 169 -5.11 26.62 1.36
C GLY A 169 -5.79 25.93 0.17
N GLY A 170 -5.18 24.92 -0.42
CA GLY A 170 -5.81 24.05 -1.41
C GLY A 170 -5.35 22.63 -1.16
N ALA A 171 -6.27 21.66 -1.04
CA ALA A 171 -5.94 20.25 -1.01
C ALA A 171 -5.04 19.90 -2.20
N ASP A 172 -3.89 19.27 -1.93
CA ASP A 172 -2.96 18.83 -2.99
C ASP A 172 -3.30 17.39 -3.46
N SER A 173 -4.57 16.99 -3.31
CA SER A 173 -5.04 15.69 -3.74
C SER A 173 -4.88 15.52 -5.24
N LYS A 174 -4.24 14.43 -5.63
CA LYS A 174 -4.13 13.98 -7.03
C LYS A 174 -5.29 13.05 -7.44
N THR A 175 -6.04 12.53 -6.48
CA THR A 175 -7.14 11.59 -6.72
C THR A 175 -8.15 12.06 -7.76
N PRO A 176 -8.64 13.32 -7.75
CA PRO A 176 -9.54 13.78 -8.82
C PRO A 176 -8.95 13.66 -10.23
N ALA A 177 -7.66 13.96 -10.39
CA ALA A 177 -6.98 13.87 -11.68
C ALA A 177 -6.74 12.41 -12.11
N VAL A 178 -6.42 11.53 -11.17
CA VAL A 178 -6.30 10.07 -11.39
C VAL A 178 -7.64 9.51 -11.87
N ILE A 179 -8.74 9.85 -11.21
CA ILE A 179 -10.09 9.42 -11.59
C ILE A 179 -10.50 9.97 -12.95
N ASP A 180 -10.24 11.26 -13.25
CA ASP A 180 -10.51 11.84 -14.57
C ASP A 180 -9.75 11.11 -15.67
N ARG A 181 -8.49 10.75 -15.42
CA ARG A 181 -7.65 10.02 -16.36
C ARG A 181 -8.14 8.58 -16.57
N THR A 182 -8.62 7.94 -15.52
CA THR A 182 -9.26 6.61 -15.58
C THR A 182 -10.52 6.64 -16.43
N ILE A 183 -11.40 7.60 -16.19
CA ILE A 183 -12.62 7.82 -17.00
C ILE A 183 -12.26 8.04 -18.47
N GLU A 184 -11.29 8.92 -18.76
CA GLU A 184 -10.86 9.21 -20.12
C GLU A 184 -10.28 7.97 -20.82
N PHE A 185 -9.58 7.10 -20.11
CA PHE A 185 -9.03 5.86 -20.63
C PHE A 185 -10.15 4.88 -20.98
N ILE A 186 -11.07 4.62 -20.05
CA ILE A 186 -12.20 3.70 -20.25
C ILE A 186 -13.08 4.18 -21.41
N ASP A 187 -13.45 5.49 -21.45
CA ASP A 187 -14.29 6.09 -22.49
C ASP A 187 -13.73 5.91 -23.92
N ARG A 188 -12.41 5.85 -24.06
CA ARG A 188 -11.73 5.74 -25.37
C ARG A 188 -11.36 4.31 -25.75
N THR A 189 -11.49 3.35 -24.84
CA THR A 189 -11.07 1.97 -25.08
C THR A 189 -12.24 1.15 -25.61
N GLU A 190 -12.09 0.60 -26.82
CA GLU A 190 -13.14 -0.22 -27.47
C GLU A 190 -12.98 -1.72 -27.17
N ASP A 191 -11.77 -2.17 -26.78
CA ASP A 191 -11.42 -3.55 -26.44
C ASP A 191 -11.56 -3.80 -24.94
N PRO A 192 -11.52 -5.05 -24.45
CA PRO A 192 -11.37 -5.33 -23.03
C PRO A 192 -10.19 -4.57 -22.42
N TYR A 193 -10.36 -4.01 -21.23
CA TYR A 193 -9.34 -3.23 -20.59
C TYR A 193 -8.95 -3.78 -19.21
N PHE A 194 -7.69 -3.54 -18.83
CA PHE A 194 -7.19 -3.66 -17.48
C PHE A 194 -6.74 -2.29 -16.97
N SER A 195 -7.56 -1.67 -16.14
CA SER A 195 -7.26 -0.38 -15.51
C SER A 195 -6.87 -0.57 -14.06
N PHE A 196 -5.62 -0.29 -13.75
CA PHE A 196 -5.12 -0.25 -12.38
C PHE A 196 -5.03 1.19 -11.89
N VAL A 197 -5.56 1.44 -10.70
CA VAL A 197 -5.68 2.77 -10.09
C VAL A 197 -5.21 2.70 -8.65
N ASN A 198 -4.25 3.55 -8.25
CA ASN A 198 -3.82 3.71 -6.87
C ASN A 198 -4.06 5.15 -6.40
N LEU A 199 -4.73 5.30 -5.25
CA LEU A 199 -5.16 6.55 -4.66
C LEU A 199 -4.47 6.76 -3.31
N MET A 200 -3.70 7.85 -3.17
CA MET A 200 -2.73 8.06 -2.10
C MET A 200 -3.23 8.95 -0.94
N ASP A 201 -4.43 9.50 -1.00
CA ASP A 201 -4.82 10.60 -0.09
C ASP A 201 -4.80 10.20 1.39
N ALA A 202 -5.13 8.95 1.71
CA ALA A 202 -5.08 8.44 3.09
C ALA A 202 -3.66 8.11 3.60
N HIS A 203 -2.63 8.31 2.79
CA HIS A 203 -1.23 8.20 3.21
C HIS A 203 -0.72 9.49 3.86
N LEU A 204 0.06 9.39 4.93
CA LEU A 204 0.73 10.54 5.56
C LEU A 204 1.53 11.36 4.54
N PRO A 205 1.52 12.70 4.59
CA PRO A 205 0.82 13.58 5.54
C PRO A 205 -0.64 13.87 5.15
N TYR A 206 -1.54 14.03 6.14
CA TYR A 206 -2.97 14.25 5.92
C TYR A 206 -3.29 15.73 5.73
N HIS A 207 -3.72 16.10 4.52
CA HIS A 207 -4.14 17.45 4.15
C HIS A 207 -5.44 17.41 3.33
N PRO A 208 -6.53 16.90 3.91
CA PRO A 208 -7.78 16.70 3.19
C PRO A 208 -8.39 18.01 2.68
N PRO A 209 -9.19 17.96 1.58
CA PRO A 209 -9.96 19.10 1.12
C PRO A 209 -10.83 19.69 2.22
N ASP A 210 -10.99 21.01 2.22
CA ASP A 210 -11.70 21.76 3.26
C ASP A 210 -13.09 21.21 3.58
N GLU A 211 -13.85 20.76 2.58
CA GLU A 211 -15.19 20.21 2.75
C GLU A 211 -15.16 18.95 3.64
N HIS A 212 -14.28 18.01 3.36
CA HIS A 212 -14.12 16.79 4.13
C HIS A 212 -13.49 17.06 5.50
N ARG A 213 -12.49 17.94 5.55
CA ARG A 213 -11.88 18.36 6.82
C ARG A 213 -12.90 18.96 7.80
N GLU A 214 -13.77 19.86 7.33
CA GLU A 214 -14.80 20.46 8.21
C GLU A 214 -15.84 19.44 8.66
N ALA A 215 -16.07 18.35 7.91
CA ALA A 215 -16.99 17.29 8.27
C ALA A 215 -16.39 16.36 9.35
N PHE A 216 -15.11 16.01 9.28
CA PHE A 216 -14.48 14.98 10.11
C PHE A 216 -13.51 15.53 11.15
N ALA A 217 -12.88 16.67 10.91
CA ALA A 217 -11.91 17.33 11.78
C ALA A 217 -12.19 18.85 11.89
N PRO A 218 -13.40 19.27 12.30
CA PRO A 218 -13.80 20.68 12.30
C PRO A 218 -12.86 21.56 13.12
N GLY A 219 -12.32 22.61 12.50
CA GLY A 219 -11.42 23.55 13.14
C GLY A 219 -10.01 23.04 13.42
N VAL A 220 -9.66 21.83 12.94
CA VAL A 220 -8.28 21.31 13.03
C VAL A 220 -7.43 21.95 11.93
N ASP A 221 -6.27 22.47 12.32
CA ASP A 221 -5.20 22.85 11.40
C ASP A 221 -4.30 21.65 11.16
N SER A 222 -4.33 21.08 9.96
CA SER A 222 -3.56 19.89 9.61
C SER A 222 -2.04 20.08 9.72
N THR A 223 -1.55 21.33 9.68
CA THR A 223 -0.12 21.65 9.86
C THR A 223 0.30 21.72 11.32
N ALA A 224 -0.65 21.73 12.25
CA ALA A 224 -0.39 21.84 13.70
C ALA A 224 -0.27 20.47 14.39
N VAL A 225 -0.68 19.38 13.73
CA VAL A 225 -0.56 18.00 14.26
C VAL A 225 0.71 17.33 13.75
N CYS A 226 1.09 16.22 14.40
CA CYS A 226 2.22 15.41 13.97
C CYS A 226 1.94 14.74 12.63
N GLN A 227 2.66 15.13 11.59
CA GLN A 227 2.61 14.53 10.25
C GLN A 227 3.84 13.66 9.95
N ASN A 228 4.69 13.40 10.95
CA ASN A 228 5.92 12.64 10.78
C ASN A 228 5.99 11.49 11.80
N SER A 229 5.69 10.28 11.32
CA SER A 229 5.70 9.05 12.13
C SER A 229 7.06 8.79 12.79
N LYS A 230 8.17 9.15 12.11
CA LYS A 230 9.54 8.90 12.61
C LYS A 230 9.89 9.73 13.86
N GLU A 231 9.30 10.94 14.00
CA GLU A 231 9.47 11.76 15.22
C GLU A 231 8.80 11.11 16.45
N TYR A 232 7.62 10.51 16.26
CA TYR A 232 6.93 9.77 17.29
C TYR A 232 7.65 8.45 17.60
N ASN A 233 7.92 7.64 16.58
CA ASN A 233 8.51 6.31 16.72
C ASN A 233 9.89 6.32 17.38
N CYS A 234 10.72 7.34 17.14
CA CYS A 234 12.01 7.47 17.82
C CYS A 234 11.91 8.10 19.23
N GLY A 235 10.73 8.55 19.66
CA GLY A 235 10.50 9.20 20.95
C GLY A 235 10.92 10.68 21.00
N ALA A 236 11.17 11.31 19.83
CA ALA A 236 11.50 12.75 19.77
C ALA A 236 10.24 13.63 19.98
N ARG A 237 9.06 13.08 19.76
CA ARG A 237 7.76 13.74 19.96
C ARG A 237 6.78 12.82 20.67
N GLU A 238 6.05 13.38 21.62
CA GLU A 238 4.89 12.75 22.24
C GLU A 238 3.61 13.29 21.58
N ILE A 239 2.63 12.42 21.37
CA ILE A 239 1.29 12.75 20.84
C ILE A 239 0.28 12.42 21.93
N GLY A 240 -0.49 13.41 22.36
CA GLY A 240 -1.54 13.21 23.37
C GLY A 240 -2.90 12.87 22.75
N ASP A 241 -3.84 12.40 23.57
CA ASP A 241 -5.16 11.91 23.12
C ASP A 241 -5.88 12.90 22.18
N ALA A 242 -5.90 14.19 22.52
CA ALA A 242 -6.57 15.21 21.69
C ALA A 242 -5.89 15.42 20.32
N GLU A 243 -4.58 15.15 20.22
CA GLU A 243 -3.85 15.21 18.95
C GLU A 243 -4.08 13.94 18.13
N TRP A 244 -4.16 12.77 18.79
CA TRP A 244 -4.58 11.52 18.14
C TRP A 244 -6.01 11.62 17.60
N ASP A 245 -6.95 12.19 18.34
CA ASP A 245 -8.31 12.45 17.86
C ASP A 245 -8.32 13.36 16.62
N ALA A 246 -7.45 14.38 16.61
CA ALA A 246 -7.31 15.28 15.48
C ALA A 246 -6.69 14.59 14.24
N ILE A 247 -5.66 13.76 14.43
CA ILE A 247 -5.02 12.95 13.38
C ILE A 247 -6.05 11.98 12.79
N GLY A 248 -6.76 11.22 13.62
CA GLY A 248 -7.82 10.31 13.19
C GLY A 248 -8.94 11.01 12.42
N GLY A 249 -9.32 12.22 12.85
CA GLY A 249 -10.30 13.02 12.12
C GLY A 249 -9.83 13.51 10.75
N LEU A 250 -8.54 13.87 10.61
CA LEU A 250 -7.95 14.22 9.32
C LEU A 250 -7.86 13.00 8.41
N TYR A 251 -7.46 11.85 8.94
CA TYR A 251 -7.41 10.59 8.21
C TYR A 251 -8.80 10.15 7.70
N ASP A 252 -9.83 10.25 8.54
CA ASP A 252 -11.23 10.00 8.12
C ASP A 252 -11.68 10.96 7.01
N ALA A 253 -11.21 12.20 7.04
CA ALA A 253 -11.50 13.19 6.00
C ALA A 253 -10.84 12.84 4.66
N GLU A 254 -9.61 12.31 4.66
CA GLU A 254 -8.96 11.79 3.45
C GLU A 254 -9.71 10.58 2.88
N ILE A 255 -10.09 9.62 3.73
CA ILE A 255 -10.91 8.47 3.33
C ILE A 255 -12.23 8.94 2.69
N SER A 256 -12.92 9.89 3.32
CA SER A 256 -14.17 10.44 2.80
C SER A 256 -13.99 11.12 1.44
N HIS A 257 -12.84 11.77 1.21
CA HIS A 257 -12.52 12.34 -0.09
C HIS A 257 -12.30 11.27 -1.15
N VAL A 258 -11.53 10.23 -0.84
CA VAL A 258 -11.31 9.07 -1.74
C VAL A 258 -12.64 8.42 -2.10
N ASP A 259 -13.49 8.14 -1.11
CA ASP A 259 -14.82 7.54 -1.31
C ASP A 259 -15.69 8.36 -2.26
N ALA A 260 -15.73 9.68 -2.09
CA ALA A 260 -16.49 10.58 -2.97
C ALA A 260 -15.99 10.54 -4.43
N GLN A 261 -14.69 10.39 -4.65
CA GLN A 261 -14.13 10.27 -5.98
C GLN A 261 -14.38 8.88 -6.61
N LEU A 262 -14.35 7.83 -5.81
CA LEU A 262 -14.73 6.47 -6.27
C LEU A 262 -16.21 6.40 -6.64
N ASP A 263 -17.09 6.97 -5.82
CA ASP A 263 -18.51 7.06 -6.13
C ASP A 263 -18.77 7.77 -7.48
N ARG A 264 -18.06 8.86 -7.73
CA ARG A 264 -18.10 9.58 -9.02
C ARG A 264 -17.68 8.69 -10.20
N LEU A 265 -16.62 7.88 -10.04
CA LEU A 265 -16.18 6.92 -11.06
C LEU A 265 -17.26 5.85 -11.31
N PHE A 266 -17.79 5.25 -10.26
CA PHE A 266 -18.78 4.19 -10.36
C PHE A 266 -20.08 4.69 -10.97
N GLU A 267 -20.56 5.89 -10.60
CA GLU A 267 -21.72 6.52 -11.21
C GLU A 267 -21.50 6.78 -12.70
N TRP A 268 -20.30 7.25 -13.08
CA TRP A 268 -19.95 7.42 -14.49
C TRP A 268 -19.98 6.09 -15.26
N MET A 269 -19.41 5.01 -14.70
CA MET A 269 -19.41 3.68 -15.31
C MET A 269 -20.83 3.15 -15.50
N ARG A 270 -21.71 3.29 -14.49
CA ARG A 270 -23.13 2.92 -14.61
C ARG A 270 -23.84 3.70 -15.72
N ALA A 271 -23.62 5.00 -15.78
CA ALA A 271 -24.26 5.88 -16.77
C ALA A 271 -23.81 5.60 -18.21
N ASN A 272 -22.61 5.06 -18.42
CA ASN A 272 -22.02 4.82 -19.74
C ASN A 272 -22.03 3.33 -20.15
N GLY A 273 -22.57 2.43 -19.30
CA GLY A 273 -22.74 1.02 -19.64
C GLY A 273 -21.48 0.17 -19.45
N GLU A 274 -20.52 0.67 -18.69
CA GLU A 274 -19.25 0.00 -18.37
C GLU A 274 -19.31 -0.82 -17.07
N TRP A 275 -20.46 -0.82 -16.37
CA TRP A 275 -20.58 -1.37 -15.03
C TRP A 275 -20.83 -2.87 -14.96
N GLU A 276 -21.83 -3.36 -15.73
CA GLU A 276 -22.39 -4.71 -15.51
C GLU A 276 -21.36 -5.82 -15.76
N ASP A 277 -20.58 -5.69 -16.83
CA ASP A 277 -19.70 -6.74 -17.33
C ASP A 277 -18.22 -6.55 -16.88
N THR A 278 -17.93 -5.53 -16.07
CA THR A 278 -16.57 -5.26 -15.57
C THR A 278 -16.35 -5.93 -14.21
N LEU A 279 -15.24 -6.66 -14.06
CA LEU A 279 -14.72 -7.04 -12.75
C LEU A 279 -14.22 -5.78 -12.05
N VAL A 280 -14.83 -5.41 -10.93
CA VAL A 280 -14.40 -4.26 -10.13
C VAL A 280 -13.84 -4.75 -8.79
N ILE A 281 -12.56 -4.48 -8.56
CA ILE A 281 -11.85 -4.78 -7.31
C ILE A 281 -11.54 -3.45 -6.63
N VAL A 282 -11.90 -3.32 -5.36
CA VAL A 282 -11.53 -2.20 -4.49
C VAL A 282 -10.90 -2.77 -3.23
N CYS A 283 -9.64 -2.43 -2.96
CA CYS A 283 -8.94 -2.83 -1.74
C CYS A 283 -8.04 -1.72 -1.23
N ALA A 284 -7.48 -1.89 -0.04
CA ALA A 284 -6.25 -1.21 0.34
C ALA A 284 -5.06 -2.16 0.17
N ASP A 285 -3.86 -1.62 -0.04
CA ASP A 285 -2.63 -2.42 -0.06
C ASP A 285 -2.15 -2.74 1.36
N HIS A 286 -2.26 -1.80 2.27
CA HIS A 286 -2.03 -1.93 3.72
C HIS A 286 -2.79 -0.83 4.45
N GLY A 287 -2.75 -0.85 5.77
CA GLY A 287 -3.29 0.21 6.61
C GLY A 287 -2.19 1.03 7.31
N GLU A 288 -2.53 1.63 8.45
CA GLU A 288 -1.72 2.57 9.21
C GLU A 288 -1.92 2.36 10.72
N LEU A 289 -0.94 2.67 11.57
CA LEU A 289 -1.09 2.73 13.02
C LEU A 289 -1.21 4.19 13.49
N HIS A 290 -2.10 4.43 14.42
CA HIS A 290 -2.32 5.73 15.04
C HIS A 290 -2.11 5.66 16.56
N GLY A 291 -0.96 5.13 16.99
CA GLY A 291 -0.54 4.99 18.38
C GLY A 291 -0.69 3.57 18.94
N GLU A 292 -1.35 2.65 18.23
CA GLU A 292 -1.39 1.24 18.64
C GLU A 292 0.03 0.67 18.67
N HIS A 293 0.30 -0.18 19.67
CA HIS A 293 1.62 -0.77 19.91
C HIS A 293 2.77 0.25 20.08
N ASP A 294 2.44 1.48 20.51
CA ASP A 294 3.38 2.61 20.60
C ASP A 294 4.06 2.94 19.25
N LEU A 295 3.32 2.77 18.14
CA LEU A 295 3.78 3.04 16.78
C LEU A 295 2.85 4.03 16.06
N TYR A 296 3.42 4.77 15.14
CA TYR A 296 2.71 5.62 14.18
C TYR A 296 3.22 5.33 12.77
N GLY A 297 2.31 5.20 11.81
CA GLY A 297 2.68 4.82 10.47
C GLY A 297 2.53 3.31 10.21
N HIS A 298 2.92 2.86 9.05
CA HIS A 298 2.80 1.47 8.62
C HIS A 298 4.12 0.70 8.64
N GLU A 299 5.20 1.35 9.00
CA GLU A 299 6.51 0.71 9.15
C GLU A 299 6.64 0.09 10.56
N PHE A 300 7.56 -0.84 10.69
CA PHE A 300 8.00 -1.44 11.95
C PHE A 300 7.00 -2.36 12.66
N GLY A 301 5.95 -2.83 11.95
CA GLY A 301 4.99 -3.79 12.50
C GLY A 301 4.22 -4.54 11.42
N VAL A 302 3.57 -5.65 11.82
CA VAL A 302 2.71 -6.49 10.97
C VAL A 302 1.37 -6.78 11.68
N TYR A 303 0.87 -5.79 12.41
CA TYR A 303 -0.38 -5.86 13.17
C TYR A 303 -1.61 -5.73 12.26
N ASP A 304 -2.76 -6.22 12.72
CA ASP A 304 -4.00 -6.24 11.93
C ASP A 304 -4.44 -4.87 11.39
N PRO A 305 -4.30 -3.74 12.12
CA PRO A 305 -4.61 -2.44 11.53
C PRO A 305 -3.79 -2.09 10.27
N ILE A 306 -2.63 -2.76 10.07
CA ILE A 306 -1.80 -2.59 8.86
C ILE A 306 -2.13 -3.66 7.82
N VAL A 307 -2.29 -4.93 8.22
CA VAL A 307 -2.28 -6.05 7.26
C VAL A 307 -3.65 -6.67 7.00
N ASN A 308 -4.67 -6.44 7.86
CA ASN A 308 -6.05 -6.85 7.60
C ASN A 308 -6.79 -5.69 6.92
N VAL A 309 -6.83 -5.73 5.59
CA VAL A 309 -7.24 -4.62 4.74
C VAL A 309 -8.68 -4.76 4.22
N PRO A 310 -9.35 -3.68 3.83
CA PRO A 310 -10.62 -3.76 3.13
C PRO A 310 -10.44 -4.41 1.76
N LEU A 311 -11.42 -5.24 1.36
CA LEU A 311 -11.53 -5.82 0.03
C LEU A 311 -13.00 -5.99 -0.36
N LEU A 312 -13.39 -5.35 -1.44
CA LEU A 312 -14.70 -5.45 -2.04
C LEU A 312 -14.53 -5.86 -3.51
N VAL A 313 -15.27 -6.88 -3.95
CA VAL A 313 -15.18 -7.40 -5.33
C VAL A 313 -16.57 -7.52 -5.93
N LYS A 314 -16.82 -6.81 -7.03
CA LYS A 314 -18.03 -6.96 -7.81
C LYS A 314 -17.75 -7.79 -9.06
N HIS A 315 -18.43 -8.93 -9.16
CA HIS A 315 -18.37 -9.81 -10.32
C HIS A 315 -19.67 -10.63 -10.45
N PRO A 316 -20.20 -10.92 -11.67
CA PRO A 316 -21.43 -11.71 -11.83
C PRO A 316 -21.41 -13.11 -11.23
N ALA A 317 -20.24 -13.71 -11.03
CA ALA A 317 -20.09 -15.03 -10.39
C ALA A 317 -20.00 -14.97 -8.86
N LEU A 318 -19.92 -13.78 -8.27
CA LEU A 318 -19.89 -13.57 -6.81
C LEU A 318 -21.23 -12.98 -6.35
N ASP A 319 -21.89 -13.64 -5.43
CA ASP A 319 -23.07 -13.06 -4.78
C ASP A 319 -22.67 -11.87 -3.92
N ALA A 320 -23.46 -10.79 -3.99
CA ALA A 320 -23.27 -9.67 -3.10
C ALA A 320 -23.52 -10.08 -1.64
N GLY A 321 -22.66 -9.63 -0.72
CA GLY A 321 -22.76 -9.92 0.70
C GLY A 321 -21.41 -10.00 1.41
N ARG A 322 -21.45 -10.35 2.70
CA ARG A 322 -20.24 -10.44 3.53
C ARG A 322 -19.69 -11.86 3.54
N TYR A 323 -18.36 -11.96 3.39
CA TYR A 323 -17.61 -13.21 3.34
C TYR A 323 -16.62 -13.23 4.51
N GLU A 324 -16.78 -14.18 5.42
CA GLU A 324 -15.91 -14.37 6.59
C GLU A 324 -14.65 -15.22 6.27
N ASN A 325 -14.57 -15.75 5.06
CA ASN A 325 -13.42 -16.53 4.63
C ASN A 325 -12.19 -15.64 4.49
N GLN A 326 -11.08 -16.08 5.10
CA GLN A 326 -9.82 -15.37 4.92
C GLN A 326 -9.27 -15.56 3.50
N VAL A 327 -8.83 -14.45 2.90
CA VAL A 327 -8.19 -14.36 1.60
C VAL A 327 -6.91 -13.54 1.70
N GLU A 328 -6.04 -13.65 0.71
CA GLU A 328 -4.82 -12.86 0.62
C GLU A 328 -4.87 -11.94 -0.60
N LEU A 329 -4.24 -10.77 -0.56
CA LEU A 329 -4.20 -9.89 -1.74
C LEU A 329 -3.48 -10.53 -2.95
N ILE A 330 -2.63 -11.53 -2.72
CA ILE A 330 -2.03 -12.37 -3.77
C ILE A 330 -3.11 -13.12 -4.58
N ASP A 331 -4.24 -13.46 -3.97
CA ASP A 331 -5.35 -14.17 -4.61
C ASP A 331 -6.00 -13.31 -5.73
N LEU A 332 -5.82 -11.99 -5.69
CA LEU A 332 -6.31 -11.07 -6.71
C LEU A 332 -5.60 -11.24 -8.06
N TYR A 333 -4.32 -11.60 -8.07
CA TYR A 333 -3.61 -11.99 -9.29
C TYR A 333 -4.33 -13.12 -10.02
N HIS A 334 -4.64 -14.19 -9.28
CA HIS A 334 -5.31 -15.36 -9.82
C HIS A 334 -6.77 -15.05 -10.21
N THR A 335 -7.43 -14.19 -9.44
CA THR A 335 -8.80 -13.75 -9.73
C THR A 335 -8.91 -12.99 -11.05
N VAL A 336 -7.97 -12.10 -11.32
CA VAL A 336 -7.93 -11.35 -12.59
C VAL A 336 -7.60 -12.25 -13.77
N LEU A 337 -6.64 -13.18 -13.63
CA LEU A 337 -6.33 -14.16 -14.67
C LEU A 337 -7.51 -15.08 -14.99
N ASP A 338 -8.23 -15.54 -13.95
CA ASP A 338 -9.41 -16.41 -14.09
C ASP A 338 -10.55 -15.67 -14.79
N HIS A 339 -10.81 -14.40 -14.43
CA HIS A 339 -11.80 -13.55 -15.11
C HIS A 339 -11.46 -13.33 -16.58
N ALA A 340 -10.20 -13.10 -16.89
CA ALA A 340 -9.71 -12.83 -18.24
C ALA A 340 -9.53 -14.08 -19.12
N ASP A 341 -9.74 -15.29 -18.57
CA ASP A 341 -9.45 -16.60 -19.21
C ASP A 341 -8.00 -16.68 -19.74
N VAL A 342 -7.03 -16.24 -18.91
CA VAL A 342 -5.59 -16.20 -19.20
C VAL A 342 -4.80 -17.06 -18.24
N GLU A 343 -3.91 -17.91 -18.75
CA GLU A 343 -3.12 -18.84 -17.92
C GLU A 343 -2.06 -18.17 -17.04
N GLY A 344 -1.62 -16.97 -17.37
CA GLY A 344 -0.48 -16.30 -16.76
C GLY A 344 0.87 -16.74 -17.35
N GLU A 345 1.74 -15.77 -17.67
CA GLU A 345 3.04 -16.08 -18.29
C GLU A 345 4.14 -16.38 -17.26
N GLY A 346 4.08 -15.75 -16.07
CA GLY A 346 5.06 -15.93 -14.99
C GLY A 346 4.64 -17.00 -14.01
N VAL A 347 3.63 -16.68 -13.21
CA VAL A 347 2.97 -17.61 -12.28
C VAL A 347 1.70 -18.13 -12.95
N PRO A 348 1.57 -19.45 -13.15
CA PRO A 348 0.35 -20.00 -13.73
C PRO A 348 -0.87 -19.71 -12.86
N LEU A 349 -2.04 -19.57 -13.49
CA LEU A 349 -3.30 -19.48 -12.78
C LEU A 349 -3.47 -20.68 -11.83
N ASP A 350 -3.69 -20.41 -10.57
CA ASP A 350 -4.17 -21.37 -9.59
C ASP A 350 -5.67 -21.14 -9.32
N PRO A 351 -6.58 -21.97 -9.87
CA PRO A 351 -8.02 -21.78 -9.67
C PRO A 351 -8.46 -21.90 -8.21
N ALA A 352 -7.63 -22.52 -7.35
CA ALA A 352 -7.93 -22.61 -5.91
C ALA A 352 -7.68 -21.30 -5.16
N ARG A 353 -6.95 -20.35 -5.78
CA ARG A 353 -6.72 -19.00 -5.27
C ARG A 353 -7.66 -17.97 -5.84
N SER A 354 -8.29 -18.24 -6.99
CA SER A 354 -9.28 -17.33 -7.58
C SER A 354 -10.50 -17.16 -6.66
N LEU A 355 -10.89 -15.93 -6.43
CA LEU A 355 -12.10 -15.59 -5.67
C LEU A 355 -13.39 -15.92 -6.45
N LEU A 356 -13.30 -16.20 -7.75
CA LEU A 356 -14.43 -16.57 -8.61
C LEU A 356 -14.75 -18.07 -8.56
N GLY A 357 -13.87 -18.88 -7.96
CA GLY A 357 -14.03 -20.32 -7.82
C GLY A 357 -15.16 -20.73 -6.86
N GLU A 358 -15.74 -21.94 -7.06
CA GLU A 358 -16.78 -22.48 -6.18
C GLU A 358 -16.28 -22.84 -4.76
N ARG A 359 -14.98 -22.79 -4.52
CA ARG A 359 -14.35 -23.18 -3.26
C ARG A 359 -13.27 -22.17 -2.87
N PHE A 360 -13.59 -21.35 -1.88
CA PHE A 360 -12.56 -20.75 -1.04
C PHE A 360 -11.74 -21.89 -0.37
N ARG A 361 -10.44 -21.68 -0.21
CA ARG A 361 -9.58 -22.64 0.48
C ARG A 361 -10.15 -22.97 1.87
N ASP A 362 -10.19 -24.27 2.21
CA ASP A 362 -10.57 -24.72 3.56
C ASP A 362 -9.49 -24.25 4.55
N GLU A 363 -9.88 -23.44 5.54
CA GLU A 363 -9.00 -22.89 6.59
C GLU A 363 -7.67 -22.28 6.05
N PRO A 364 -7.74 -21.29 5.15
CA PRO A 364 -6.52 -20.69 4.60
C PRO A 364 -5.72 -20.01 5.70
N LYS A 365 -4.39 -20.15 5.62
CA LYS A 365 -3.46 -19.33 6.40
C LYS A 365 -2.90 -18.27 5.48
N ALA A 366 -2.86 -17.03 5.96
CA ALA A 366 -2.19 -15.93 5.29
C ALA A 366 -0.80 -15.73 5.87
N PHE A 367 0.15 -15.37 5.02
CA PHE A 367 1.52 -15.10 5.44
C PHE A 367 1.90 -13.66 5.10
N VAL A 368 2.58 -13.02 6.06
CA VAL A 368 3.07 -11.64 5.92
C VAL A 368 4.58 -11.65 6.07
N GLU A 369 5.28 -10.97 5.17
CA GLU A 369 6.73 -10.81 5.22
C GLU A 369 7.10 -9.32 5.28
N TYR A 370 7.84 -8.95 6.30
CA TYR A 370 8.39 -7.62 6.48
C TYR A 370 9.91 -7.66 6.39
N TYR A 371 10.42 -6.99 5.38
CA TYR A 371 11.83 -6.69 5.20
C TYR A 371 12.10 -5.27 5.70
N ARG A 372 13.30 -5.02 6.21
CA ARG A 372 13.63 -3.71 6.79
C ARG A 372 13.40 -2.59 5.79
N PRO A 373 12.65 -1.53 6.16
CA PRO A 373 12.42 -0.37 5.33
C PRO A 373 13.65 0.55 5.43
N VAL A 374 14.59 0.42 4.50
CA VAL A 374 15.90 1.08 4.53
C VAL A 374 15.78 2.60 4.62
N VAL A 375 14.88 3.20 3.85
CA VAL A 375 14.68 4.64 3.80
C VAL A 375 14.08 5.15 5.10
N GLU A 376 12.99 4.55 5.54
CA GLU A 376 12.29 4.95 6.77
C GLU A 376 13.15 4.73 8.01
N LEU A 377 13.98 3.67 8.01
CA LEU A 377 14.95 3.42 9.08
C LEU A 377 16.02 4.51 9.11
N ASN A 378 16.57 4.91 7.97
CA ASN A 378 17.52 6.01 7.89
C ASN A 378 16.91 7.34 8.36
N GLN A 379 15.65 7.62 7.98
CA GLN A 379 14.94 8.80 8.45
C GLN A 379 14.69 8.75 9.97
N LEU A 380 14.33 7.57 10.51
CA LEU A 380 14.14 7.34 11.94
C LEU A 380 15.46 7.60 12.71
N GLU A 381 16.59 7.06 12.23
CA GLU A 381 17.92 7.28 12.80
C GLU A 381 18.31 8.76 12.77
N GLY A 382 18.02 9.46 11.67
CA GLY A 382 18.23 10.89 11.55
C GLY A 382 17.44 11.69 12.60
N LYS A 383 16.14 11.41 12.75
CA LYS A 383 15.29 12.07 13.76
C LYS A 383 15.74 11.77 15.20
N ALA A 384 16.12 10.52 15.48
CA ALA A 384 16.67 10.12 16.79
C ALA A 384 17.99 10.87 17.08
N SER A 385 18.91 10.93 16.12
CA SER A 385 20.18 11.65 16.24
C SER A 385 19.98 13.13 16.50
N ASP A 386 19.08 13.80 15.79
CA ASP A 386 18.76 15.21 15.97
C ASP A 386 18.18 15.49 17.36
N ALA A 387 17.42 14.54 17.91
CA ALA A 387 16.87 14.60 19.26
C ALA A 387 17.84 14.15 20.36
N GLY A 388 19.03 13.62 20.00
CA GLY A 388 20.01 13.06 20.94
C GLY A 388 19.56 11.74 21.57
N ILE A 389 18.77 10.95 20.86
CA ILE A 389 18.21 9.66 21.29
C ILE A 389 19.01 8.54 20.61
N ASP A 390 19.47 7.58 21.44
CA ASP A 390 20.10 6.36 20.92
C ASP A 390 19.05 5.26 20.73
N LEU A 391 18.87 4.78 19.50
CA LEU A 391 17.97 3.67 19.20
C LEU A 391 18.65 2.33 19.56
N PRO A 392 17.97 1.45 20.31
CA PRO A 392 18.52 0.14 20.62
C PRO A 392 18.61 -0.73 19.36
N THR A 393 19.77 -1.26 19.04
CA THR A 393 19.97 -2.16 17.87
C THR A 393 19.17 -3.45 17.99
N ASN A 394 18.86 -3.89 19.22
CA ASN A 394 17.96 -5.01 19.50
C ASN A 394 16.53 -4.49 19.71
N SER A 395 15.93 -3.94 18.66
CA SER A 395 14.57 -3.40 18.66
C SER A 395 13.82 -3.82 17.40
N ARG A 396 12.50 -3.59 17.38
CA ARG A 396 11.65 -3.84 16.21
C ARG A 396 12.06 -3.02 14.98
N PHE A 397 12.64 -1.86 15.17
CA PHE A 397 13.06 -0.98 14.07
C PHE A 397 14.12 -1.64 13.16
N TYR A 398 14.97 -2.49 13.73
CA TYR A 398 16.02 -3.22 13.01
C TYR A 398 15.65 -4.68 12.72
N SER A 399 14.45 -5.11 13.12
CA SER A 399 13.98 -6.49 12.99
C SER A 399 13.27 -6.72 11.68
N ARG A 400 13.59 -7.79 10.97
CA ARG A 400 12.69 -8.38 9.98
C ARG A 400 11.63 -9.17 10.71
N MET A 401 10.42 -9.28 10.13
CA MET A 401 9.31 -9.99 10.73
C MET A 401 8.64 -10.90 9.70
N ARG A 402 8.12 -12.03 10.14
CA ARG A 402 7.21 -12.87 9.39
C ARG A 402 6.02 -13.22 10.27
N ALA A 403 4.83 -13.21 9.70
CA ALA A 403 3.65 -13.64 10.42
C ALA A 403 2.89 -14.72 9.68
N ALA A 404 2.26 -15.62 10.44
CA ALA A 404 1.19 -16.48 9.97
C ALA A 404 -0.10 -16.05 10.67
N ARG A 405 -1.18 -15.89 9.91
CA ARG A 405 -2.46 -15.39 10.37
C ARG A 405 -3.61 -16.28 9.91
N ARG A 406 -4.60 -16.42 10.77
CA ARG A 406 -5.97 -16.85 10.47
C ARG A 406 -6.96 -16.05 11.32
N PRO A 407 -8.28 -16.06 11.04
CA PRO A 407 -9.24 -15.24 11.81
C PRO A 407 -9.19 -15.46 13.32
N ALA A 408 -8.80 -16.67 13.77
CA ALA A 408 -8.71 -17.00 15.20
C ALA A 408 -7.41 -16.54 15.87
N GLY A 409 -6.35 -16.19 15.11
CA GLY A 409 -5.08 -15.81 15.75
C GLY A 409 -3.97 -15.48 14.76
N LYS A 410 -2.91 -14.93 15.32
CA LYS A 410 -1.68 -14.54 14.61
C LYS A 410 -0.45 -14.94 15.42
N TYR A 411 0.57 -15.43 14.73
CA TYR A 411 1.92 -15.65 15.26
C TYR A 411 2.91 -14.83 14.45
N ILE A 412 3.77 -14.06 15.15
CA ILE A 412 4.77 -13.18 14.55
C ILE A 412 6.15 -13.65 15.01
N HIS A 413 6.98 -14.08 14.05
CA HIS A 413 8.39 -14.35 14.26
C HIS A 413 9.21 -13.10 14.01
N ASN A 414 9.99 -12.70 15.01
CA ASN A 414 10.86 -11.53 14.99
C ASN A 414 12.33 -11.95 14.92
N GLU A 415 13.13 -11.28 14.07
CA GLU A 415 14.56 -11.56 13.94
C GLU A 415 15.39 -11.15 15.17
N ARG A 416 15.04 -10.03 15.81
CA ARG A 416 15.88 -9.37 16.83
C ARG A 416 15.23 -9.21 18.21
N ILE A 417 13.93 -9.33 18.30
CA ILE A 417 13.17 -9.26 19.54
C ILE A 417 12.42 -10.56 19.78
N ALA A 418 11.78 -10.71 20.92
CA ALA A 418 10.94 -11.89 21.18
C ALA A 418 9.80 -12.01 20.17
N ASP A 419 9.42 -13.23 19.87
CA ASP A 419 8.24 -13.51 19.05
C ASP A 419 6.96 -13.06 19.78
N GLU A 420 5.90 -12.84 19.01
CA GLU A 420 4.62 -12.39 19.51
C GLU A 420 3.50 -13.31 19.01
N ALA A 421 2.45 -13.46 19.81
CA ALA A 421 1.29 -14.26 19.40
C ALA A 421 0.01 -13.67 19.98
N TYR A 422 -1.08 -13.66 19.19
CA TYR A 422 -2.33 -13.03 19.53
C TYR A 422 -3.53 -13.90 19.17
N ARG A 423 -4.58 -13.86 20.00
CA ARG A 423 -5.88 -14.49 19.74
C ARG A 423 -6.84 -13.43 19.20
N LEU A 424 -6.90 -13.29 17.88
CA LEU A 424 -7.67 -12.24 17.20
C LEU A 424 -9.18 -12.34 17.43
N ASP A 425 -9.69 -13.56 17.67
CA ASP A 425 -11.10 -13.79 18.00
C ASP A 425 -11.50 -13.30 19.39
N ALA A 426 -10.54 -13.12 20.31
CA ALA A 426 -10.77 -12.64 21.68
C ALA A 426 -10.16 -11.24 21.91
N ASP A 427 -9.10 -10.91 21.22
CA ASP A 427 -8.32 -9.67 21.31
C ASP A 427 -7.98 -9.16 19.91
N PRO A 428 -8.94 -8.59 19.17
CA PRO A 428 -8.70 -8.07 17.81
C PRO A 428 -7.73 -6.87 17.79
N GLY A 429 -7.47 -6.24 18.95
CA GLY A 429 -6.50 -5.15 19.07
C GLY A 429 -5.08 -5.61 19.33
N GLU A 430 -4.81 -6.94 19.40
CA GLU A 430 -3.47 -7.53 19.60
C GLU A 430 -2.74 -6.97 20.83
N THR A 431 -3.46 -6.74 21.92
CA THR A 431 -2.94 -6.09 23.14
C THR A 431 -2.38 -7.08 24.16
N GLU A 432 -2.80 -8.34 24.13
CA GLU A 432 -2.38 -9.40 25.04
C GLU A 432 -1.57 -10.47 24.30
N ASN A 433 -0.24 -10.44 24.48
CA ASN A 433 0.65 -11.46 23.90
C ASN A 433 0.47 -12.80 24.63
N VAL A 434 -0.03 -13.82 23.92
CA VAL A 434 -0.33 -15.17 24.43
C VAL A 434 0.74 -16.21 24.09
N LEU A 435 1.93 -15.79 23.70
CA LEU A 435 3.03 -16.68 23.29
C LEU A 435 3.37 -17.76 24.32
N GLU A 436 3.30 -17.44 25.61
CA GLU A 436 3.60 -18.36 26.72
C GLU A 436 2.39 -19.27 27.08
N ALA A 437 1.23 -19.09 26.41
CA ALA A 437 0.06 -19.91 26.66
C ALA A 437 0.14 -21.24 25.89
N ASP A 438 -0.42 -22.31 26.47
CA ASP A 438 -0.60 -23.61 25.78
C ASP A 438 -1.83 -23.49 24.85
N ASP A 439 -1.65 -22.91 23.67
CA ASP A 439 -2.69 -22.59 22.70
C ASP A 439 -2.47 -23.28 21.36
N SER A 440 -3.36 -24.22 21.03
CA SER A 440 -3.24 -25.03 19.81
C SER A 440 -3.33 -24.24 18.50
N VAL A 441 -4.02 -23.07 18.51
CA VAL A 441 -4.11 -22.16 17.35
C VAL A 441 -2.74 -21.55 17.08
N ILE A 442 -2.08 -21.11 18.15
CA ILE A 442 -0.74 -20.49 18.03
C ILE A 442 0.32 -21.53 17.63
N GLU A 443 0.29 -22.74 18.23
CA GLU A 443 1.20 -23.83 17.86
C GLU A 443 1.06 -24.22 16.37
N GLU A 444 -0.17 -24.24 15.86
CA GLU A 444 -0.45 -24.50 14.45
C GLU A 444 0.10 -23.41 13.54
N LEU A 445 -0.08 -22.12 13.92
CA LEU A 445 0.42 -20.98 13.15
C LEU A 445 1.96 -20.90 13.18
N GLU A 446 2.59 -21.16 14.33
CA GLU A 446 4.04 -21.25 14.43
C GLU A 446 4.59 -22.34 13.51
N THR A 447 3.93 -23.53 13.50
CA THR A 447 4.33 -24.63 12.63
C THR A 447 4.19 -24.26 11.15
N ALA A 448 3.06 -23.66 10.76
CA ALA A 448 2.80 -23.23 9.39
C ALA A 448 3.81 -22.16 8.95
N LEU A 449 4.15 -21.20 9.82
CA LEU A 449 5.14 -20.18 9.50
C LEU A 449 6.54 -20.78 9.33
N ARG A 450 6.89 -21.77 10.13
CA ARG A 450 8.17 -22.48 10.02
C ARG A 450 8.26 -23.25 8.68
N GLU A 451 7.19 -23.92 8.26
CA GLU A 451 7.11 -24.59 6.97
C GLU A 451 7.21 -23.58 5.81
N PHE A 452 6.45 -22.50 5.86
CA PHE A 452 6.51 -21.41 4.88
C PHE A 452 7.92 -20.81 4.75
N ALA A 453 8.61 -20.60 5.87
CA ALA A 453 9.95 -20.04 5.91
C ALA A 453 11.04 -21.03 5.44
N ALA A 454 10.82 -22.34 5.57
CA ALA A 454 11.81 -23.38 5.20
C ALA A 454 12.13 -23.32 3.69
N ASP A 455 11.16 -23.05 2.85
CA ASP A 455 11.33 -22.97 1.40
C ASP A 455 11.97 -21.63 0.93
N ARG A 456 11.92 -20.59 1.78
CA ARG A 456 12.37 -19.21 1.49
C ARG A 456 13.70 -18.82 2.15
N GLY A 457 14.32 -19.77 2.83
CA GLY A 457 15.60 -19.58 3.50
C GLY A 457 15.48 -18.92 4.89
N ALA A 458 16.41 -19.30 5.76
CA ALA A 458 16.58 -18.64 7.05
C ALA A 458 17.17 -17.24 6.84
N TRP A 459 16.69 -16.26 7.62
CA TRP A 459 17.36 -14.97 7.68
C TRP A 459 18.77 -15.16 8.24
N THR A 460 19.76 -14.84 7.43
CA THR A 460 21.15 -14.76 7.92
C THR A 460 21.25 -13.53 8.80
N ALA A 461 21.87 -13.65 9.97
CA ALA A 461 22.17 -12.51 10.81
C ALA A 461 22.99 -11.50 9.98
N VAL A 462 22.44 -10.31 9.77
CA VAL A 462 23.17 -9.22 9.12
C VAL A 462 23.98 -8.54 10.21
N GLU A 463 25.30 -8.39 10.01
CA GLU A 463 26.14 -7.60 10.89
C GLU A 463 25.65 -6.14 10.92
N ASP A 464 25.86 -5.45 12.05
CA ASP A 464 25.32 -4.13 12.40
C ASP A 464 25.87 -2.94 11.57
N ASP A 465 26.19 -3.14 10.30
CA ASP A 465 26.49 -2.01 9.42
C ASP A 465 25.23 -1.21 9.10
N ALA A 466 25.36 0.10 9.04
CA ALA A 466 24.26 1.00 8.67
C ALA A 466 23.53 0.46 7.43
N VAL A 467 22.22 0.36 7.47
CA VAL A 467 21.40 -0.36 6.47
C VAL A 467 21.68 0.13 5.05
N LEU A 468 21.84 1.47 4.88
CA LEU A 468 22.23 2.06 3.60
C LEU A 468 23.63 1.66 3.13
N SER A 469 24.57 1.33 4.03
CA SER A 469 25.93 0.93 3.62
C SER A 469 25.98 -0.47 3.02
N GLY A 470 25.01 -1.32 3.38
CA GLY A 470 24.85 -2.67 2.83
C GLY A 470 24.10 -2.74 1.51
N MET A 471 23.42 -1.66 1.13
CA MET A 471 22.66 -1.59 -0.11
C MET A 471 23.58 -1.49 -1.34
N GLY A 472 23.23 -2.18 -2.42
CA GLY A 472 23.96 -2.09 -3.68
C GLY A 472 23.96 -0.68 -4.28
N ASP A 473 25.03 -0.30 -4.99
CA ASP A 473 25.16 1.04 -5.57
C ASP A 473 24.00 1.36 -6.55
N ASP A 474 23.53 0.37 -7.32
CA ASP A 474 22.41 0.53 -8.27
C ASP A 474 21.09 0.80 -7.55
N ALA A 475 20.88 0.19 -6.36
CA ALA A 475 19.68 0.43 -5.55
C ALA A 475 19.71 1.82 -4.89
N LYS A 476 20.89 2.28 -4.44
CA LYS A 476 21.07 3.64 -3.92
C LYS A 476 20.81 4.68 -4.99
N GLU A 477 21.39 4.53 -6.19
CA GLU A 477 21.19 5.44 -7.32
C GLU A 477 19.69 5.56 -7.66
N ARG A 478 18.93 4.45 -7.58
CA ARG A 478 17.49 4.45 -7.83
C ARG A 478 16.69 5.16 -6.73
N LEU A 479 17.04 4.97 -5.47
CA LEU A 479 16.39 5.68 -4.36
C LEU A 479 16.73 7.18 -4.38
N GLU A 480 17.94 7.56 -4.83
CA GLU A 480 18.32 8.95 -5.12
C GLU A 480 17.45 9.51 -6.25
N ASP A 481 17.28 8.75 -7.36
CA ASP A 481 16.44 9.15 -8.50
C ASP A 481 14.96 9.31 -8.12
N LEU A 482 14.48 8.52 -7.18
CA LEU A 482 13.12 8.59 -6.63
C LEU A 482 12.97 9.68 -5.54
N GLY A 483 14.07 10.30 -5.11
CA GLY A 483 14.07 11.37 -4.11
C GLY A 483 13.93 10.90 -2.65
N TYR A 484 14.12 9.61 -2.38
CA TYR A 484 14.02 9.05 -1.03
C TYR A 484 15.30 9.19 -0.20
N ILE A 485 16.47 9.26 -0.84
CA ILE A 485 17.78 9.47 -0.18
C ILE A 485 18.55 10.56 -0.92
N GLU A 486 19.48 11.27 -0.19
CA GLU A 486 20.34 12.33 -0.72
C GLU A 486 21.67 11.79 -1.28
#